data_66ce145d28fa5df7efd7551236918867
#
_entry.id   66ce145d28fa5df7efd7551236918867
#
_cell.length_a   1.000
_cell.length_b   1.000
_cell.length_c   1.000
_cell.angle_alpha   90.00
_cell.angle_beta   90.00
_cell.angle_gamma   90.00
#
_symmetry.space_group_name_H-M   'P 1'
#
loop_
_entity.id
_entity.type
_entity.pdbx_description
1 polymer ?
#
loop_
_entity_poly.entity_id
_entity_poly.type
_entity_poly.pdbx_seq_one_letter_code
_entity_poly.pdbx_strand_id
1 'polypeptide(L)'
;REMIADQELKESGDMETISEKLQNPNYWVFISVDDSCNGEDQELQRFLGAAGLGDALQNGFPAGVWLTSQGKILNATGAGTAKIYIRKKPKEFCIQRMAGADGQMENQIICDRVSYRKVDSGVNVVVYDLMTEEIEDQFGIDVSDGCRIVR
;
A
#
# COMPACT_ATOMS: atom_id res chain seq x y z
N ARG A 1 -7.53 5.33 27.23
CA ARG A 1 -7.90 6.02 26.28
C ARG A 1 -8.17 5.21 25.11
N GLU A 2 -8.87 5.68 24.40
CA GLU A 2 -9.11 4.96 23.41
C GLU A 2 -7.99 4.78 22.62
N MET A 3 -7.78 3.70 22.14
CA MET A 3 -6.81 3.51 21.31
C MET A 3 -7.15 4.04 20.09
N ILE A 4 -6.30 4.52 19.50
CA ILE A 4 -6.54 5.10 18.29
C ILE A 4 -6.27 4.15 17.22
N ALA A 5 -7.31 3.58 16.69
CA ALA A 5 -7.21 2.77 15.51
C ALA A 5 -7.13 3.65 14.27
N ASP A 6 -7.87 4.76 14.27
CA ASP A 6 -7.89 5.67 13.14
C ASP A 6 -7.24 6.98 13.52
N GLN A 7 -6.41 7.53 12.65
CA GLN A 7 -5.77 8.81 12.87
C GLN A 7 -5.81 9.61 11.59
N GLU A 8 -5.91 10.93 11.75
CA GLU A 8 -5.75 11.81 10.60
C GLU A 8 -4.33 11.68 10.10
N LEU A 9 -4.19 11.41 8.82
CA LEU A 9 -2.88 11.20 8.22
C LEU A 9 -1.98 12.42 8.41
N LYS A 10 -2.53 13.61 8.23
CA LYS A 10 -1.76 14.85 8.30
C LYS A 10 -1.44 15.29 9.72
N GLU A 11 -2.09 14.70 10.72
CA GLU A 11 -1.82 15.05 12.10
C GLU A 11 -0.90 14.06 12.79
N SER A 12 -0.55 13.02 12.12
CA SER A 12 0.06 11.89 12.77
C SER A 12 1.57 11.92 12.67
N GLY A 13 2.25 11.63 13.77
CA GLY A 13 3.67 11.31 13.72
C GLY A 13 3.94 10.03 12.95
N ASP A 14 2.90 9.27 12.65
CA ASP A 14 3.01 8.08 11.82
C ASP A 14 3.54 8.38 10.44
N MET A 15 3.27 9.59 9.90
CA MET A 15 3.80 9.92 8.59
C MET A 15 5.32 9.89 8.56
N GLU A 16 5.96 10.37 9.61
CA GLU A 16 7.40 10.33 9.67
C GLU A 16 7.90 8.91 9.77
N THR A 17 7.27 8.09 10.61
CA THR A 17 7.62 6.68 10.75
C THR A 17 7.41 5.93 9.44
N ILE A 18 6.29 6.18 8.77
CA ILE A 18 6.00 5.57 7.49
C ILE A 18 7.04 5.96 6.46
N SER A 19 7.42 7.23 6.42
CA SER A 19 8.42 7.71 5.47
C SER A 19 9.76 7.03 5.68
N GLU A 20 10.14 6.80 6.93
CA GLU A 20 11.37 6.08 7.23
C GLU A 20 11.32 4.65 6.69
N LYS A 21 10.18 3.98 6.83
CA LYS A 21 10.04 2.63 6.32
C LYS A 21 10.12 2.58 4.81
N LEU A 22 9.56 3.58 4.15
CA LEU A 22 9.62 3.64 2.69
C LEU A 22 11.05 3.74 2.18
N GLN A 23 11.94 4.38 2.94
CA GLN A 23 13.33 4.60 2.52
C GLN A 23 14.29 3.55 3.06
N ASN A 24 13.86 2.70 3.98
CA ASN A 24 14.74 1.74 4.63
C ASN A 24 15.04 0.57 3.69
N PRO A 25 16.34 0.29 3.41
CA PRO A 25 16.68 -0.79 2.49
C PRO A 25 16.37 -2.19 3.01
N ASN A 26 16.09 -2.32 4.31
CA ASN A 26 15.74 -3.61 4.88
C ASN A 26 14.26 -3.94 4.72
N TYR A 27 13.45 -3.01 4.19
CA TYR A 27 12.02 -3.22 4.08
C TYR A 27 11.56 -3.31 2.64
N TRP A 28 10.70 -4.26 2.38
CA TRP A 28 9.86 -4.28 1.20
C TRP A 28 8.51 -3.72 1.61
N VAL A 29 8.00 -2.78 0.85
CA VAL A 29 6.73 -2.14 1.14
C VAL A 29 5.76 -2.42 0.00
N PHE A 30 4.68 -3.12 0.33
CA PHE A 30 3.62 -3.40 -0.63
C PHE A 30 2.52 -2.36 -0.46
N ILE A 31 2.09 -1.77 -1.56
CA ILE A 31 1.10 -0.69 -1.54
C ILE A 31 0.01 -1.01 -2.53
N SER A 32 -1.22 -1.06 -2.05
CA SER A 32 -2.41 -1.25 -2.88
C SER A 32 -3.19 0.06 -2.88
N VAL A 33 -3.47 0.58 -4.06
CA VAL A 33 -4.25 1.80 -4.24
C VAL A 33 -5.53 1.43 -4.96
N ASP A 34 -6.65 1.55 -4.29
CA ASP A 34 -7.95 1.19 -4.85
C ASP A 34 -8.44 2.25 -5.83
N ASP A 35 -9.35 1.86 -6.72
CA ASP A 35 -9.91 2.77 -7.73
C ASP A 35 -10.68 3.93 -7.12
N SER A 36 -11.13 3.78 -5.87
CA SER A 36 -11.86 4.82 -5.18
C SER A 36 -11.02 6.01 -4.76
N CYS A 37 -9.69 5.90 -4.81
CA CYS A 37 -8.81 7.01 -4.43
C CYS A 37 -8.84 8.06 -5.51
N ASN A 38 -9.03 9.33 -5.12
CA ASN A 38 -9.16 10.41 -6.08
C ASN A 38 -7.97 11.36 -6.12
N GLY A 39 -7.04 11.21 -5.20
CA GLY A 39 -5.79 11.94 -5.28
C GLY A 39 -5.82 13.39 -4.83
N GLU A 40 -6.88 13.83 -4.18
CA GLU A 40 -6.96 15.23 -3.77
C GLU A 40 -6.21 15.52 -2.47
N ASP A 41 -5.97 14.53 -1.67
CA ASP A 41 -5.28 14.74 -0.39
C ASP A 41 -3.78 14.83 -0.62
N GLN A 42 -3.20 15.96 -0.24
CA GLN A 42 -1.78 16.23 -0.49
C GLN A 42 -0.86 15.35 0.34
N GLU A 43 -1.26 15.01 1.56
CA GLU A 43 -0.45 14.12 2.38
C GLU A 43 -0.38 12.72 1.78
N LEU A 44 -1.50 12.24 1.22
CA LEU A 44 -1.52 10.96 0.54
C LEU A 44 -0.64 11.00 -0.71
N GLN A 45 -0.72 12.09 -1.49
CA GLN A 45 0.14 12.25 -2.66
C GLN A 45 1.61 12.26 -2.27
N ARG A 46 1.95 12.92 -1.16
CA ARG A 46 3.32 12.97 -0.69
C ARG A 46 3.81 11.58 -0.28
N PHE A 47 2.95 10.83 0.41
CA PHE A 47 3.28 9.45 0.79
C PHE A 47 3.55 8.59 -0.44
N LEU A 48 2.65 8.64 -1.41
CA LEU A 48 2.80 7.82 -2.61
C LEU A 48 4.00 8.27 -3.44
N GLY A 49 4.27 9.57 -3.49
CA GLY A 49 5.47 10.08 -4.17
C GLY A 49 6.74 9.58 -3.52
N ALA A 50 6.78 9.58 -2.19
CA ALA A 50 7.94 9.09 -1.44
C ALA A 50 8.15 7.58 -1.67
N ALA A 51 7.09 6.85 -1.95
CA ALA A 51 7.17 5.43 -2.25
C ALA A 51 7.66 5.14 -3.67
N GLY A 52 7.74 6.16 -4.52
CA GLY A 52 8.20 5.99 -5.89
C GLY A 52 7.11 6.09 -6.94
N LEU A 53 5.88 6.43 -6.55
CA LEU A 53 4.76 6.50 -7.48
C LEU A 53 4.55 7.89 -8.08
N GLY A 54 5.55 8.77 -7.98
CA GLY A 54 5.41 10.15 -8.47
C GLY A 54 5.04 10.25 -9.93
N ASP A 55 5.65 9.43 -10.79
CA ASP A 55 5.35 9.46 -12.21
C ASP A 55 3.91 9.03 -12.49
N ALA A 56 3.43 8.03 -11.76
CA ALA A 56 2.06 7.57 -11.92
C ALA A 56 1.07 8.65 -11.52
N LEU A 57 1.41 9.44 -10.50
CA LEU A 57 0.54 10.50 -10.03
C LEU A 57 0.36 11.61 -11.06
N GLN A 58 1.33 11.78 -11.97
CA GLN A 58 1.23 12.83 -12.99
C GLN A 58 0.21 12.49 -14.07
N ASN A 59 -0.11 11.22 -14.23
CA ASN A 59 -1.04 10.76 -15.26
C ASN A 59 -2.41 10.43 -14.68
N GLY A 60 -2.72 10.97 -13.53
CA GLY A 60 -3.93 10.67 -12.81
C GLY A 60 -3.60 9.91 -11.54
N PHE A 61 -4.60 9.64 -10.72
CA PHE A 61 -4.30 8.94 -9.48
C PHE A 61 -4.08 7.47 -9.80
N PRO A 62 -2.96 6.90 -9.34
CA PRO A 62 -2.64 5.52 -9.71
C PRO A 62 -3.54 4.54 -8.98
N ALA A 63 -4.05 3.56 -9.71
CA ALA A 63 -4.75 2.43 -9.13
C ALA A 63 -3.94 1.18 -9.47
N GLY A 64 -3.78 0.29 -8.50
CA GLY A 64 -2.99 -0.90 -8.71
C GLY A 64 -2.32 -1.37 -7.43
N VAL A 65 -1.39 -2.31 -7.58
CA VAL A 65 -0.61 -2.83 -6.45
C VAL A 65 0.86 -2.76 -6.81
N TRP A 66 1.67 -2.25 -5.90
CA TRP A 66 3.10 -2.06 -6.10
C TRP A 66 3.90 -2.71 -4.99
N LEU A 67 5.05 -3.24 -5.35
CA LEU A 67 6.10 -3.59 -4.39
C LEU A 67 7.21 -2.56 -4.55
N THR A 68 7.57 -1.90 -3.45
CA THR A 68 8.59 -0.86 -3.46
C THR A 68 9.66 -1.16 -2.43
N SER A 69 10.84 -0.57 -2.64
CA SER A 69 11.91 -0.58 -1.65
C SER A 69 12.77 0.64 -1.89
N GLN A 70 13.11 1.36 -0.83
CA GLN A 70 13.96 2.53 -0.90
C GLN A 70 13.41 3.59 -1.85
N GLY A 71 12.09 3.73 -1.87
CA GLY A 71 11.45 4.71 -2.75
C GLY A 71 11.46 4.35 -4.22
N LYS A 72 11.72 3.07 -4.55
CA LYS A 72 11.73 2.61 -5.94
C LYS A 72 10.77 1.46 -6.13
N ILE A 73 10.12 1.43 -7.29
CA ILE A 73 9.21 0.36 -7.63
C ILE A 73 10.02 -0.85 -8.08
N LEU A 74 9.79 -1.98 -7.44
CA LEU A 74 10.39 -3.26 -7.83
C LEU A 74 9.43 -4.08 -8.69
N ASN A 75 8.12 -3.94 -8.46
CA ASN A 75 7.14 -4.71 -9.21
C ASN A 75 5.80 -3.98 -9.14
N ALA A 76 4.94 -4.18 -10.12
CA ALA A 76 3.66 -3.48 -10.17
C ALA A 76 2.67 -4.23 -11.05
N THR A 77 1.40 -4.20 -10.65
CA THR A 77 0.33 -4.71 -11.50
C THR A 77 -0.07 -3.70 -12.58
N GLY A 78 0.11 -2.40 -12.29
CA GLY A 78 -0.51 -1.39 -13.10
C GLY A 78 -2.03 -1.37 -12.87
N ALA A 79 -2.75 -0.66 -13.74
CA ALA A 79 -4.19 -0.49 -13.59
C ALA A 79 -4.99 -1.66 -14.17
N GLY A 80 -4.38 -2.50 -14.97
CA GLY A 80 -5.08 -3.62 -15.59
C GLY A 80 -5.07 -4.87 -14.74
N THR A 81 -5.69 -5.92 -15.23
CA THR A 81 -5.71 -7.22 -14.56
C THR A 81 -4.32 -7.83 -14.57
N ALA A 82 -3.87 -8.26 -13.39
CA ALA A 82 -2.56 -8.88 -13.24
C ALA A 82 -2.52 -9.75 -12.01
N LYS A 83 -1.66 -10.77 -12.04
CA LYS A 83 -1.43 -11.62 -10.89
C LYS A 83 0.06 -11.96 -10.93
N ILE A 84 0.81 -11.39 -10.00
CA ILE A 84 2.26 -11.45 -10.01
C ILE A 84 2.73 -12.14 -8.75
N TYR A 85 3.44 -13.25 -8.93
CA TYR A 85 4.02 -13.99 -7.81
C TYR A 85 5.44 -13.52 -7.59
N ILE A 86 5.77 -13.29 -6.32
CA ILE A 86 7.09 -12.80 -5.92
C ILE A 86 7.59 -13.70 -4.82
N ARG A 87 8.67 -14.42 -5.10
CA ARG A 87 9.23 -15.35 -4.13
C ARG A 87 10.42 -14.73 -3.44
N LYS A 88 10.36 -14.68 -2.12
CA LYS A 88 11.47 -14.23 -1.31
C LYS A 88 11.51 -15.15 -0.09
N LYS A 89 12.28 -16.24 -0.22
CA LYS A 89 12.31 -17.26 0.82
C LYS A 89 12.57 -16.64 2.18
N PRO A 90 11.87 -17.06 3.23
CA PRO A 90 10.94 -18.21 3.24
C PRO A 90 9.52 -17.85 2.84
N LYS A 91 9.26 -16.63 2.37
CA LYS A 91 7.90 -16.18 2.07
C LYS A 91 7.62 -16.22 0.59
N GLU A 92 6.33 -16.35 0.27
CA GLU A 92 5.82 -16.19 -1.08
C GLU A 92 4.76 -15.11 -1.07
N PHE A 93 4.90 -14.14 -1.97
CA PHE A 93 3.96 -13.04 -2.08
C PHE A 93 3.25 -13.12 -3.43
N CYS A 94 2.06 -12.56 -3.46
CA CYS A 94 1.34 -12.35 -4.72
C CYS A 94 0.71 -10.97 -4.64
N ILE A 95 0.98 -10.14 -5.64
CA ILE A 95 0.23 -8.89 -5.80
C ILE A 95 -0.72 -9.10 -6.96
N GLN A 96 -1.98 -8.71 -6.77
CA GLN A 96 -3.01 -9.13 -7.69
C GLN A 96 -4.05 -8.04 -7.85
N ARG A 97 -4.53 -7.88 -9.08
CA ARG A 97 -5.60 -6.97 -9.40
C ARG A 97 -6.52 -7.66 -10.40
N MET A 98 -7.74 -7.89 -9.99
CA MET A 98 -8.70 -8.66 -10.79
C MET A 98 -10.10 -8.10 -10.61
N ALA A 99 -10.96 -8.30 -11.60
CA ALA A 99 -12.34 -7.90 -11.49
C ALA A 99 -13.07 -8.83 -10.52
N GLY A 100 -13.81 -8.25 -9.59
CA GLY A 100 -14.68 -9.00 -8.71
C GLY A 100 -15.97 -9.40 -9.38
N ALA A 101 -16.83 -10.05 -8.62
CA ALA A 101 -18.11 -10.55 -9.14
C ALA A 101 -19.01 -9.43 -9.64
N ASP A 102 -18.88 -8.24 -9.07
CA ASP A 102 -19.67 -7.07 -9.45
C ASP A 102 -19.03 -6.27 -10.59
N GLY A 103 -17.93 -6.75 -11.13
CA GLY A 103 -17.20 -6.06 -12.19
C GLY A 103 -16.25 -4.98 -11.71
N GLN A 104 -16.23 -4.68 -10.41
CA GLN A 104 -15.30 -3.73 -9.85
C GLN A 104 -13.94 -4.38 -9.67
N MET A 105 -12.86 -3.61 -9.89
CA MET A 105 -11.52 -4.14 -9.70
C MET A 105 -11.21 -4.27 -8.22
N GLU A 106 -10.58 -5.38 -7.87
CA GLU A 106 -10.13 -5.65 -6.50
C GLU A 106 -8.64 -5.88 -6.48
N ASN A 107 -7.98 -5.20 -5.54
CA ASN A 107 -6.54 -5.33 -5.35
C ASN A 107 -6.29 -6.23 -4.14
N GLN A 108 -5.23 -7.04 -4.22
CA GLN A 108 -4.84 -7.88 -3.09
C GLN A 108 -3.34 -7.90 -2.93
N ILE A 109 -2.91 -7.90 -1.67
CA ILE A 109 -1.54 -8.18 -1.26
C ILE A 109 -1.60 -9.46 -0.48
N ILE A 110 -1.00 -10.52 -0.99
CA ILE A 110 -1.09 -11.85 -0.40
C ILE A 110 0.31 -12.30 0.00
N CYS A 111 0.44 -12.78 1.23
CA CYS A 111 1.69 -13.35 1.70
C CYS A 111 1.36 -14.73 2.29
N ASP A 112 1.99 -15.77 1.74
CA ASP A 112 1.79 -17.14 2.19
C ASP A 112 0.30 -17.48 2.28
N ARG A 113 -0.44 -17.10 1.24
CA ARG A 113 -1.88 -17.38 1.07
C ARG A 113 -2.79 -16.57 1.97
N VAL A 114 -2.24 -15.59 2.70
CA VAL A 114 -3.06 -14.70 3.54
C VAL A 114 -3.15 -13.35 2.86
N SER A 115 -4.37 -12.87 2.66
CA SER A 115 -4.61 -11.55 2.08
C SER A 115 -4.61 -10.51 3.18
N TYR A 116 -3.88 -9.43 2.96
CA TYR A 116 -3.72 -8.36 3.93
C TYR A 116 -4.49 -7.14 3.45
N ARG A 117 -5.56 -6.81 4.17
CA ARG A 117 -6.39 -5.68 3.81
C ARG A 117 -6.99 -5.06 5.06
N LYS A 118 -6.80 -3.78 5.25
CA LYS A 118 -7.32 -3.05 6.41
C LYS A 118 -8.47 -2.12 6.06
N VAL A 119 -8.52 -1.63 4.82
CA VAL A 119 -9.58 -0.74 4.39
C VAL A 119 -10.13 -1.23 3.06
N ASP A 120 -11.41 -0.97 2.84
CA ASP A 120 -12.08 -1.34 1.60
C ASP A 120 -11.97 -0.24 0.56
N SER A 121 -11.72 0.99 0.98
CA SER A 121 -11.67 2.13 0.07
C SER A 121 -10.47 2.97 0.45
N GLY A 122 -9.41 2.88 -0.34
CA GLY A 122 -8.23 3.67 -0.08
C GLY A 122 -6.95 2.94 -0.42
N VAL A 123 -5.99 3.03 0.50
CA VAL A 123 -4.65 2.48 0.31
C VAL A 123 -4.39 1.45 1.40
N ASN A 124 -3.89 0.29 1.02
CA ASN A 124 -3.47 -0.73 1.98
C ASN A 124 -1.96 -0.92 1.85
N VAL A 125 -1.28 -1.02 2.99
CA VAL A 125 0.17 -1.09 3.03
C VAL A 125 0.61 -2.26 3.91
N VAL A 126 1.56 -3.03 3.41
CA VAL A 126 2.17 -4.14 4.14
C VAL A 126 3.68 -3.94 4.08
N VAL A 127 4.32 -3.99 5.24
CA VAL A 127 5.77 -3.83 5.35
C VAL A 127 6.39 -5.16 5.74
N TYR A 128 7.30 -5.65 4.91
CA TYR A 128 8.02 -6.89 5.16
C TYR A 128 9.46 -6.56 5.48
N ASP A 129 9.94 -7.12 6.60
CA ASP A 129 11.31 -6.90 7.04
C ASP A 129 12.19 -8.01 6.47
N LEU A 130 13.13 -7.64 5.60
CA LEU A 130 14.02 -8.61 4.95
C LEU A 130 15.01 -9.23 5.95
N MET A 131 15.28 -8.55 7.07
CA MET A 131 16.22 -9.06 8.05
C MET A 131 15.58 -10.10 8.97
N THR A 132 14.38 -9.83 9.47
CA THR A 132 13.68 -10.76 10.35
C THR A 132 12.84 -11.77 9.58
N GLU A 133 12.57 -11.50 8.29
CA GLU A 133 11.77 -12.35 7.43
C GLU A 133 10.33 -12.47 7.92
N GLU A 134 9.81 -11.36 8.47
CA GLU A 134 8.45 -11.30 9.00
C GLU A 134 7.73 -10.06 8.49
N ILE A 135 6.41 -10.12 8.47
CA ILE A 135 5.59 -8.93 8.26
C ILE A 135 5.77 -8.05 9.49
N GLU A 136 6.32 -6.84 9.28
CA GLU A 136 6.65 -5.96 10.38
C GLU A 136 5.50 -5.03 10.71
N ASP A 137 4.70 -4.65 9.69
CA ASP A 137 3.62 -3.72 9.90
C ASP A 137 2.58 -3.88 8.79
N GLN A 138 1.34 -3.54 9.09
CA GLN A 138 0.29 -3.43 8.09
C GLN A 138 -0.68 -2.36 8.53
N PHE A 139 -1.14 -1.55 7.60
CA PHE A 139 -2.10 -0.50 7.90
C PHE A 139 -2.82 -0.12 6.61
N GLY A 140 -3.90 0.63 6.78
CA GLY A 140 -4.64 1.18 5.66
C GLY A 140 -4.76 2.67 5.80
N ILE A 141 -5.05 3.33 4.69
CA ILE A 141 -5.39 4.76 4.67
C ILE A 141 -6.78 4.82 4.06
N ASP A 142 -7.77 5.13 4.91
CA ASP A 142 -9.16 5.16 4.50
C ASP A 142 -9.46 6.52 3.89
N VAL A 143 -9.98 6.53 2.67
CA VAL A 143 -10.29 7.77 1.96
C VAL A 143 -11.80 8.01 1.85
N SER A 144 -12.63 7.13 2.42
CA SER A 144 -14.07 7.25 2.28
C SER A 144 -14.62 8.41 3.10
N ASP A 145 -13.94 8.81 4.16
CA ASP A 145 -14.40 9.87 5.04
C ASP A 145 -13.18 10.65 5.52
N GLY A 146 -12.55 11.34 4.62
CA GLY A 146 -11.28 11.98 4.89
C GLY A 146 -10.16 10.96 4.75
N CYS A 147 -8.96 11.37 5.03
CA CYS A 147 -7.79 10.52 4.86
C CYS A 147 -7.27 10.14 6.24
N ARG A 148 -7.51 8.89 6.64
CA ARG A 148 -7.18 8.44 8.00
C ARG A 148 -6.42 7.13 7.95
N ILE A 149 -5.47 6.97 8.87
CA ILE A 149 -4.71 5.73 9.01
C ILE A 149 -5.52 4.75 9.85
N VAL A 150 -5.69 3.54 9.34
CA VAL A 150 -6.40 2.45 10.02
C VAL A 150 -5.39 1.33 10.29
N ARG A 151 -5.20 0.98 11.54
CA ARG A 151 -4.26 -0.06 11.93
C ARG A 151 -4.91 -1.40 12.14
#